data_2c17a00e03f7ad00c4843f8ddd2470e4
#
_entry.id   2c17a00e03f7ad00c4843f8ddd2470e4
#
_cell.length_a   1.000
_cell.length_b   1.000
_cell.length_c   1.000
_cell.angle_alpha   90.00
_cell.angle_beta   90.00
_cell.angle_gamma   90.00
#
_symmetry.space_group_name_H-M   'P 1'
#
loop_
_entity.id
_entity.type
_entity.pdbx_description
1 polymer ?
#
loop_
_entity_poly.entity_id
_entity_poly.type
_entity_poly.pdbx_seq_one_letter_code
_entity_poly.pdbx_strand_id
1 'polypeptide(L)'
;YTLSLHDALPICGGAFDGLEKIIETRLDQKSIGFNAEIANEKDDNIGDLFRQVLPEDFVKFGIIPELIGRLPINVALDLLEEEALEKILVEPKNAITKQYKKLLELDGVKLRFDDEAIKAVAKLSFERKTGARGLRAIMEDVMTDVMYEIPSEDDIKECVITKEAVLDGESPKLIMEDNETKLLTSRED
;
A
#
# COMPACT_ATOMS: atom_id res chain seq x y z
N TYR A 1 -23.61 5.49 26.40
CA TYR A 1 -22.42 4.67 26.68
C TYR A 1 -21.21 5.57 26.59
N THR A 2 -20.71 6.05 27.75
CA THR A 2 -19.40 6.71 27.84
C THR A 2 -18.36 5.61 27.93
N LEU A 3 -17.56 5.43 26.88
CA LEU A 3 -16.36 4.59 26.94
C LEU A 3 -15.42 5.19 27.99
N SER A 4 -15.15 4.43 29.06
CA SER A 4 -14.12 4.79 30.01
C SER A 4 -12.77 4.79 29.33
N LEU A 5 -11.94 5.82 29.53
CA LEU A 5 -10.55 5.86 29.04
C LEU A 5 -9.71 4.64 29.50
N HIS A 6 -10.20 3.91 30.51
CA HIS A 6 -9.56 2.69 31.02
C HIS A 6 -9.90 1.45 30.21
N ASP A 7 -10.94 1.49 29.36
CA ASP A 7 -11.37 0.35 28.54
C ASP A 7 -10.82 0.41 27.11
N ALA A 8 -10.14 1.52 26.74
CA ALA A 8 -9.51 1.68 25.43
C ALA A 8 -8.04 1.22 25.49
N LEU A 9 -7.70 0.18 24.72
CA LEU A 9 -6.30 -0.22 24.51
C LEU A 9 -5.68 0.69 23.45
N PRO A 10 -4.61 1.44 23.77
CA PRO A 10 -3.91 2.25 22.79
C PRO A 10 -3.19 1.34 21.79
N ILE A 11 -3.41 1.58 20.50
CA ILE A 11 -2.67 0.94 19.40
C ILE A 11 -1.94 2.06 18.66
N CYS A 12 -0.62 1.99 18.64
CA CYS A 12 0.24 2.97 17.98
C CYS A 12 1.05 2.26 16.89
N GLY A 13 1.37 2.97 15.82
CA GLY A 13 2.21 2.45 14.75
C GLY A 13 3.10 3.56 14.19
N GLY A 14 4.23 3.17 13.59
CA GLY A 14 5.17 4.07 12.93
C GLY A 14 6.17 3.29 12.08
N ALA A 15 6.86 3.98 11.18
CA ALA A 15 7.93 3.39 10.36
C ALA A 15 9.23 3.23 11.16
N PHE A 16 9.46 4.10 12.13
CA PHE A 16 10.66 4.10 13.00
C PHE A 16 11.98 4.11 12.22
N ASP A 17 12.07 4.93 11.16
CA ASP A 17 13.25 5.03 10.32
C ASP A 17 14.49 5.40 11.16
N GLY A 18 15.53 4.58 11.10
CA GLY A 18 16.74 4.72 11.90
C GLY A 18 16.80 3.84 13.17
N LEU A 19 15.68 3.20 13.56
CA LEU A 19 15.65 2.27 14.70
C LEU A 19 16.48 1.01 14.39
N GLU A 20 16.51 0.58 13.12
CA GLU A 20 17.31 -0.54 12.65
C GLU A 20 18.80 -0.39 13.04
N LYS A 21 19.36 0.81 12.87
CA LYS A 21 20.77 1.11 13.22
C LYS A 21 21.04 1.01 14.71
N ILE A 22 20.05 1.36 15.53
CA ILE A 22 20.16 1.26 16.99
C ILE A 22 20.18 -0.21 17.41
N ILE A 23 19.32 -1.04 16.78
CA ILE A 23 19.28 -2.47 17.04
C ILE A 23 20.56 -3.14 16.58
N GLU A 24 21.04 -2.86 15.37
CA GLU A 24 22.32 -3.34 14.83
C GLU A 24 23.47 -3.01 15.79
N THR A 25 23.60 -1.73 16.20
CA THR A 25 24.65 -1.30 17.12
C THR A 25 24.61 -2.08 18.44
N ARG A 26 23.42 -2.40 18.95
CA ARG A 26 23.28 -3.21 20.17
C ARG A 26 23.68 -4.66 19.94
N LEU A 27 23.36 -5.23 18.78
CA LEU A 27 23.71 -6.60 18.42
C LEU A 27 25.22 -6.73 18.17
N ASP A 28 25.83 -5.78 17.47
CA ASP A 28 27.25 -5.75 17.18
C ASP A 28 28.11 -5.61 18.44
N GLN A 29 27.68 -4.81 19.42
CA GLN A 29 28.35 -4.72 20.72
C GLN A 29 28.38 -6.05 21.48
N LYS A 30 27.44 -6.97 21.21
CA LYS A 30 27.44 -8.32 21.79
C LYS A 30 28.34 -9.30 21.01
N SER A 31 28.69 -8.98 19.77
CA SER A 31 29.48 -9.85 18.88
C SER A 31 30.97 -9.54 18.87
N ILE A 32 31.49 -8.68 19.78
CA ILE A 32 32.94 -8.46 19.96
C ILE A 32 33.56 -9.69 20.61
N GLY A 33 33.67 -10.76 19.82
CA GLY A 33 34.31 -12.00 20.16
C GLY A 33 34.35 -12.91 18.93
N PHE A 34 35.53 -13.05 18.31
CA PHE A 34 35.95 -14.07 17.32
C PHE A 34 34.81 -14.81 16.62
N ASN A 35 34.20 -14.22 15.57
CA ASN A 35 33.52 -14.76 14.40
C ASN A 35 32.47 -13.77 13.90
N ALA A 36 32.90 -12.63 13.38
CA ALA A 36 32.00 -11.76 12.63
C ALA A 36 31.87 -12.30 11.19
N GLU A 37 30.81 -13.05 10.90
CA GLU A 37 30.38 -13.23 9.53
C GLU A 37 29.81 -11.91 9.03
N ILE A 38 30.48 -11.35 8.01
CA ILE A 38 30.01 -10.14 7.31
C ILE A 38 28.80 -10.54 6.48
N ALA A 39 27.61 -10.35 7.02
CA ALA A 39 26.36 -10.51 6.31
C ALA A 39 26.17 -9.33 5.33
N ASN A 40 26.49 -9.56 4.06
CA ASN A 40 26.28 -8.65 2.94
C ASN A 40 24.93 -8.86 2.27
N GLU A 41 23.82 -8.85 3.01
CA GLU A 41 22.48 -8.84 2.43
C GLU A 41 21.60 -7.91 3.27
N LYS A 42 21.58 -6.63 2.86
CA LYS A 42 21.02 -5.53 3.68
C LYS A 42 19.50 -5.36 3.58
N ASP A 43 18.80 -5.95 2.62
CA ASP A 43 17.38 -5.66 2.40
C ASP A 43 16.43 -6.75 2.96
N ASP A 44 16.85 -8.00 3.04
CA ASP A 44 15.95 -9.10 3.47
C ASP A 44 15.81 -9.24 5.01
N ASN A 45 16.56 -8.48 5.79
CA ASN A 45 16.71 -8.70 7.22
C ASN A 45 16.09 -7.62 8.13
N ILE A 46 15.49 -6.57 7.58
CA ILE A 46 14.94 -5.46 8.40
C ILE A 46 13.79 -5.94 9.28
N GLY A 47 12.91 -6.79 8.76
CA GLY A 47 11.81 -7.38 9.53
C GLY A 47 12.31 -8.22 10.71
N ASP A 48 13.35 -9.02 10.48
CA ASP A 48 13.98 -9.84 11.53
C ASP A 48 14.71 -9.01 12.57
N LEU A 49 15.31 -7.88 12.18
CA LEU A 49 15.87 -6.91 13.10
C LEU A 49 14.79 -6.29 14.00
N PHE A 50 13.69 -5.83 13.42
CA PHE A 50 12.59 -5.25 14.20
C PHE A 50 11.93 -6.25 15.15
N ARG A 51 11.93 -7.55 14.83
CA ARG A 51 11.45 -8.59 15.76
C ARG A 51 12.32 -8.71 17.02
N GLN A 52 13.57 -8.26 16.95
CA GLN A 52 14.54 -8.27 18.05
C GLN A 52 14.56 -6.95 18.84
N VAL A 53 13.64 -6.02 18.55
CA VAL A 53 13.57 -4.73 19.23
C VAL A 53 13.30 -4.91 20.72
N LEU A 54 14.02 -4.13 21.51
CA LEU A 54 13.82 -4.05 22.97
C LEU A 54 13.31 -2.66 23.37
N PRO A 55 12.65 -2.55 24.54
CA PRO A 55 12.22 -1.25 25.06
C PRO A 55 13.31 -0.20 25.13
N GLU A 56 14.56 -0.62 25.39
CA GLU A 56 15.74 0.26 25.46
C GLU A 56 16.07 0.88 24.09
N ASP A 57 15.79 0.19 22.99
CA ASP A 57 16.05 0.68 21.64
C ASP A 57 15.11 1.84 21.31
N PHE A 58 13.84 1.77 21.74
CA PHE A 58 12.87 2.86 21.62
C PHE A 58 13.26 4.09 22.45
N VAL A 59 13.82 3.88 23.66
CA VAL A 59 14.34 5.00 24.47
C VAL A 59 15.50 5.68 23.76
N LYS A 60 16.44 4.92 23.20
CA LYS A 60 17.55 5.45 22.40
C LYS A 60 17.07 6.16 21.13
N PHE A 61 15.99 5.68 20.54
CA PHE A 61 15.36 6.30 19.38
C PHE A 61 14.69 7.64 19.73
N GLY A 62 14.37 7.87 21.02
CA GLY A 62 13.81 9.14 21.51
C GLY A 62 12.38 9.05 22.03
N ILE A 63 11.83 7.84 22.17
CA ILE A 63 10.52 7.66 22.79
C ILE A 63 10.66 7.73 24.32
N ILE A 64 9.78 8.49 24.95
CA ILE A 64 9.81 8.65 26.42
C ILE A 64 9.51 7.33 27.13
N PRO A 65 10.25 7.00 28.21
CA PRO A 65 10.09 5.73 28.93
C PRO A 65 8.67 5.47 29.45
N GLU A 66 7.96 6.52 29.87
CA GLU A 66 6.59 6.43 30.37
C GLU A 66 5.61 5.92 29.32
N LEU A 67 5.82 6.29 28.05
CA LEU A 67 4.98 5.80 26.95
C LEU A 67 5.29 4.33 26.65
N ILE A 68 6.57 3.95 26.66
CA ILE A 68 7.00 2.55 26.41
C ILE A 68 6.43 1.63 27.50
N GLY A 69 6.45 2.07 28.76
CA GLY A 69 5.86 1.31 29.86
C GLY A 69 4.35 1.09 29.73
N ARG A 70 3.65 1.92 28.95
CA ARG A 70 2.22 1.78 28.66
C ARG A 70 1.91 0.96 27.40
N LEU A 71 2.91 0.71 26.56
CA LEU A 71 2.82 -0.05 25.31
C LEU A 71 3.73 -1.29 25.39
N PRO A 72 3.39 -2.28 26.22
CA PRO A 72 4.30 -3.40 26.52
C PRO A 72 4.42 -4.40 25.36
N ILE A 73 3.51 -4.37 24.38
CA ILE A 73 3.50 -5.30 23.26
C ILE A 73 4.02 -4.62 22.02
N ASN A 74 5.17 -5.07 21.54
CA ASN A 74 5.79 -4.62 20.30
C ASN A 74 5.63 -5.68 19.23
N VAL A 75 5.15 -5.30 18.06
CA VAL A 75 4.95 -6.18 16.91
C VAL A 75 5.65 -5.58 15.70
N ALA A 76 6.58 -6.32 15.12
CA ALA A 76 7.13 -6.01 13.82
C ALA A 76 6.19 -6.52 12.73
N LEU A 77 5.96 -5.72 11.71
CA LEU A 77 5.23 -6.13 10.51
C LEU A 77 6.23 -6.56 9.46
N ASP A 78 5.89 -7.62 8.74
CA ASP A 78 6.68 -8.08 7.60
C ASP A 78 6.47 -7.16 6.39
N LEU A 79 7.44 -7.15 5.48
CA LEU A 79 7.30 -6.49 4.20
C LEU A 79 6.15 -7.15 3.42
N LEU A 80 5.37 -6.30 2.77
CA LEU A 80 4.27 -6.79 1.94
C LEU A 80 4.83 -7.33 0.64
N GLU A 81 4.56 -8.60 0.36
CA GLU A 81 4.82 -9.24 -0.91
C GLU A 81 3.79 -8.80 -1.97
N GLU A 82 4.10 -9.03 -3.26
CA GLU A 82 3.24 -8.65 -4.38
C GLU A 82 1.83 -9.25 -4.26
N GLU A 83 1.73 -10.54 -3.88
CA GLU A 83 0.43 -11.20 -3.66
C GLU A 83 -0.40 -10.56 -2.53
N ALA A 84 0.25 -10.07 -1.48
CA ALA A 84 -0.43 -9.37 -0.40
C ALA A 84 -0.96 -8.02 -0.86
N LEU A 85 -0.22 -7.31 -1.73
CA LEU A 85 -0.65 -6.04 -2.34
C LEU A 85 -1.85 -6.25 -3.28
N GLU A 86 -1.88 -7.33 -4.07
CA GLU A 86 -3.05 -7.71 -4.88
C GLU A 86 -4.30 -7.91 -4.00
N LYS A 87 -4.17 -8.67 -2.91
CA LYS A 87 -5.28 -8.90 -1.97
C LYS A 87 -5.79 -7.61 -1.35
N ILE A 88 -4.89 -6.69 -0.97
CA ILE A 88 -5.25 -5.38 -0.41
C ILE A 88 -6.08 -4.55 -1.39
N LEU A 89 -5.84 -4.67 -2.70
CA LEU A 89 -6.61 -3.97 -3.73
C LEU A 89 -8.05 -4.46 -3.85
N VAL A 90 -8.32 -5.75 -3.54
CA VAL A 90 -9.61 -6.39 -3.88
C VAL A 90 -10.39 -6.89 -2.67
N GLU A 91 -9.74 -7.54 -1.69
CA GLU A 91 -10.43 -8.26 -0.62
C GLU A 91 -11.10 -7.37 0.42
N PRO A 92 -10.46 -6.31 0.96
CA PRO A 92 -11.04 -5.52 2.04
C PRO A 92 -12.46 -5.05 1.73
N LYS A 93 -13.27 -4.87 2.79
CA LYS A 93 -14.65 -4.36 2.66
C LYS A 93 -14.70 -3.05 1.89
N ASN A 94 -13.74 -2.15 2.17
CA ASN A 94 -13.59 -0.85 1.53
C ASN A 94 -12.32 -0.82 0.66
N ALA A 95 -12.05 -1.89 -0.11
CA ALA A 95 -10.95 -1.91 -1.05
C ALA A 95 -11.05 -0.73 -2.03
N ILE A 96 -9.90 -0.19 -2.46
CA ILE A 96 -9.87 0.98 -3.33
C ILE A 96 -10.58 0.73 -4.66
N THR A 97 -10.47 -0.47 -5.22
CA THR A 97 -11.19 -0.88 -6.43
C THR A 97 -12.70 -0.84 -6.26
N LYS A 98 -13.21 -1.22 -5.07
CA LYS A 98 -14.64 -1.18 -4.74
C LYS A 98 -15.13 0.25 -4.55
N GLN A 99 -14.29 1.15 -4.03
CA GLN A 99 -14.62 2.56 -3.91
C GLN A 99 -14.83 3.19 -5.28
N TYR A 100 -13.89 3.00 -6.23
CA TYR A 100 -14.03 3.52 -7.59
C TYR A 100 -15.20 2.89 -8.34
N LYS A 101 -15.43 1.57 -8.19
CA LYS A 101 -16.61 0.91 -8.75
C LYS A 101 -17.91 1.58 -8.28
N LYS A 102 -17.97 1.90 -6.97
CA LYS A 102 -19.17 2.55 -6.41
C LYS A 102 -19.35 3.99 -6.89
N LEU A 103 -18.24 4.72 -7.09
CA LEU A 103 -18.31 6.09 -7.62
C LEU A 103 -18.88 6.10 -9.05
N LEU A 104 -18.32 5.31 -9.97
CA LEU A 104 -18.80 5.25 -11.35
C LEU A 104 -20.19 4.63 -11.48
N GLU A 105 -20.59 3.76 -10.56
CA GLU A 105 -21.96 3.24 -10.50
C GLU A 105 -22.98 4.34 -10.24
N LEU A 106 -22.63 5.43 -9.55
CA LEU A 106 -23.52 6.59 -9.34
C LEU A 106 -23.76 7.35 -10.66
N ASP A 107 -22.81 7.31 -11.56
CA ASP A 107 -22.90 7.89 -12.91
C ASP A 107 -23.48 6.88 -13.93
N GLY A 108 -23.96 5.72 -13.47
CA GLY A 108 -24.55 4.68 -14.30
C GLY A 108 -23.56 3.79 -15.05
N VAL A 109 -22.26 3.98 -14.84
CA VAL A 109 -21.20 3.26 -15.55
C VAL A 109 -20.65 2.12 -14.70
N LYS A 110 -20.49 0.94 -15.29
CA LYS A 110 -19.89 -0.23 -14.64
C LYS A 110 -18.38 -0.20 -14.81
N LEU A 111 -17.63 -0.09 -13.69
CA LEU A 111 -16.17 -0.19 -13.72
C LEU A 111 -15.69 -1.63 -13.51
N ARG A 112 -14.80 -2.09 -14.37
CA ARG A 112 -14.12 -3.38 -14.25
C ARG A 112 -12.60 -3.21 -14.34
N PHE A 113 -11.91 -3.87 -13.46
CA PHE A 113 -10.45 -4.02 -13.53
C PHE A 113 -10.15 -5.43 -14.03
N ASP A 114 -9.31 -5.56 -15.04
CA ASP A 114 -8.80 -6.88 -15.45
C ASP A 114 -7.82 -7.39 -14.39
N ASP A 115 -7.73 -8.71 -14.22
CA ASP A 115 -6.84 -9.33 -13.24
C ASP A 115 -5.37 -8.94 -13.48
N GLU A 116 -4.99 -8.80 -14.74
CA GLU A 116 -3.67 -8.33 -15.15
C GLU A 116 -3.41 -6.86 -14.75
N ALA A 117 -4.43 -6.02 -14.74
CA ALA A 117 -4.31 -4.64 -14.29
C ALA A 117 -4.07 -4.58 -12.77
N ILE A 118 -4.79 -5.39 -11.99
CA ILE A 118 -4.59 -5.49 -10.54
C ILE A 118 -3.15 -5.92 -10.22
N LYS A 119 -2.64 -6.94 -10.92
CA LYS A 119 -1.26 -7.40 -10.78
C LYS A 119 -0.25 -6.32 -11.17
N ALA A 120 -0.51 -5.59 -12.24
CA ALA A 120 0.37 -4.49 -12.66
C ALA A 120 0.46 -3.39 -11.60
N VAL A 121 -0.66 -2.99 -10.98
CA VAL A 121 -0.68 -2.01 -9.87
C VAL A 121 0.11 -2.52 -8.67
N ALA A 122 -0.10 -3.78 -8.28
CA ALA A 122 0.62 -4.39 -7.16
C ALA A 122 2.13 -4.43 -7.41
N LYS A 123 2.53 -4.85 -8.61
CA LYS A 123 3.93 -4.92 -9.05
C LYS A 123 4.60 -3.55 -9.05
N LEU A 124 3.97 -2.52 -9.61
CA LEU A 124 4.50 -1.16 -9.61
C LEU A 124 4.70 -0.63 -8.19
N SER A 125 3.76 -0.90 -7.28
CA SER A 125 3.87 -0.49 -5.88
C SER A 125 5.01 -1.22 -5.16
N PHE A 126 5.20 -2.50 -5.47
CA PHE A 126 6.29 -3.31 -4.93
C PHE A 126 7.65 -2.82 -5.45
N GLU A 127 7.81 -2.59 -6.75
CA GLU A 127 9.04 -2.07 -7.36
C GLU A 127 9.41 -0.68 -6.84
N ARG A 128 8.42 0.19 -6.60
CA ARG A 128 8.62 1.52 -6.00
C ARG A 128 8.91 1.47 -4.50
N LYS A 129 8.88 0.29 -3.87
CA LYS A 129 9.07 0.10 -2.41
C LYS A 129 8.13 0.98 -1.55
N THR A 130 6.96 1.34 -2.07
CA THR A 130 6.01 2.22 -1.40
C THR A 130 4.96 1.48 -0.59
N GLY A 131 4.89 0.14 -0.74
CA GLY A 131 3.94 -0.72 -0.05
C GLY A 131 2.48 -0.33 -0.31
N ALA A 132 1.60 -0.62 0.62
CA ALA A 132 0.16 -0.35 0.46
C ALA A 132 -0.20 1.13 0.21
N ARG A 133 0.63 2.09 0.65
CA ARG A 133 0.40 3.52 0.39
C ARG A 133 0.56 3.87 -1.08
N GLY A 134 1.51 3.22 -1.77
CA GLY A 134 1.74 3.43 -3.19
C GLY A 134 0.58 2.95 -4.06
N LEU A 135 -0.17 1.94 -3.63
CA LEU A 135 -1.33 1.44 -4.35
C LEU A 135 -2.37 2.54 -4.62
N ARG A 136 -2.61 3.41 -3.63
CA ARG A 136 -3.57 4.50 -3.78
C ARG A 136 -3.10 5.50 -4.82
N ALA A 137 -1.84 5.94 -4.77
CA ALA A 137 -1.30 6.91 -5.72
C ALA A 137 -1.34 6.38 -7.16
N ILE A 138 -0.94 5.10 -7.37
CA ILE A 138 -0.99 4.48 -8.70
C ILE A 138 -2.43 4.39 -9.20
N MET A 139 -3.38 4.01 -8.33
CA MET A 139 -4.80 3.95 -8.71
C MET A 139 -5.38 5.32 -9.00
N GLU A 140 -4.98 6.36 -8.26
CA GLU A 140 -5.38 7.75 -8.51
C GLU A 140 -4.87 8.23 -9.86
N ASP A 141 -3.60 7.94 -10.20
CA ASP A 141 -3.03 8.29 -11.51
C ASP A 141 -3.85 7.67 -12.66
N VAL A 142 -4.17 6.38 -12.58
CA VAL A 142 -4.95 5.66 -13.61
C VAL A 142 -6.41 6.16 -13.68
N MET A 143 -7.00 6.49 -12.54
CA MET A 143 -8.44 6.81 -12.47
C MET A 143 -8.74 8.28 -12.66
N THR A 144 -7.76 9.18 -12.63
CA THR A 144 -8.00 10.63 -12.72
C THR A 144 -8.70 11.00 -14.02
N ASP A 145 -8.19 10.53 -15.16
CA ASP A 145 -8.77 10.84 -16.47
C ASP A 145 -10.14 10.15 -16.64
N VAL A 146 -10.26 8.92 -16.18
CA VAL A 146 -11.52 8.16 -16.18
C VAL A 146 -12.62 8.89 -15.42
N MET A 147 -12.33 9.40 -14.23
CA MET A 147 -13.27 10.13 -13.40
C MET A 147 -13.64 11.51 -13.96
N TYR A 148 -12.78 12.09 -14.79
CA TYR A 148 -13.04 13.38 -15.43
C TYR A 148 -13.88 13.25 -16.71
N GLU A 149 -13.60 12.25 -17.54
CA GLU A 149 -14.19 12.12 -18.88
C GLU A 149 -15.53 11.36 -18.86
N ILE A 150 -15.63 10.28 -18.08
CA ILE A 150 -16.84 9.44 -18.07
C ILE A 150 -18.12 10.21 -17.75
N PRO A 151 -18.19 11.12 -16.75
CA PRO A 151 -19.42 11.85 -16.46
C PRO A 151 -19.86 12.81 -17.58
N SER A 152 -19.02 13.07 -18.55
CA SER A 152 -19.28 13.96 -19.68
C SER A 152 -19.83 13.23 -20.93
N GLU A 153 -19.86 11.90 -20.92
CA GLU A 153 -20.34 11.06 -22.03
C GLU A 153 -21.53 10.20 -21.56
N ASP A 154 -22.71 10.40 -22.18
CA ASP A 154 -23.97 9.77 -21.75
C ASP A 154 -24.16 8.30 -22.21
N ASP A 155 -23.33 7.81 -23.16
CA ASP A 155 -23.53 6.52 -23.83
C ASP A 155 -22.60 5.38 -23.31
N ILE A 156 -21.87 5.61 -22.20
CA ILE A 156 -20.91 4.64 -21.68
C ILE A 156 -21.60 3.67 -20.73
N LYS A 157 -21.56 2.38 -21.05
CA LYS A 157 -22.10 1.30 -20.22
C LYS A 157 -21.07 0.68 -19.27
N GLU A 158 -19.86 0.44 -19.75
CA GLU A 158 -18.81 -0.19 -18.97
C GLU A 158 -17.44 0.41 -19.31
N CYS A 159 -16.63 0.65 -18.27
CA CYS A 159 -15.22 1.04 -18.38
C CYS A 159 -14.35 -0.11 -17.88
N VAL A 160 -13.34 -0.49 -18.67
CA VAL A 160 -12.43 -1.59 -18.37
C VAL A 160 -11.01 -1.05 -18.26
N ILE A 161 -10.43 -1.19 -17.08
CA ILE A 161 -9.02 -0.85 -16.84
C ILE A 161 -8.18 -2.06 -17.19
N THR A 162 -7.29 -1.90 -18.16
CA THR A 162 -6.37 -2.94 -18.65
C THR A 162 -4.97 -2.75 -18.07
N LYS A 163 -4.11 -3.74 -18.26
CA LYS A 163 -2.71 -3.70 -17.87
C LYS A 163 -1.96 -2.55 -18.55
N GLU A 164 -2.23 -2.33 -19.83
CA GLU A 164 -1.61 -1.30 -20.66
C GLU A 164 -1.98 0.10 -20.13
N ALA A 165 -3.22 0.27 -19.67
CA ALA A 165 -3.65 1.51 -19.02
C ALA A 165 -2.85 1.81 -17.73
N VAL A 166 -2.42 0.77 -17.01
CA VAL A 166 -1.65 0.93 -15.77
C VAL A 166 -0.15 1.15 -16.04
N LEU A 167 0.44 0.43 -17.01
CA LEU A 167 1.88 0.43 -17.25
C LEU A 167 2.33 1.51 -18.22
N ASP A 168 1.57 1.70 -19.28
CA ASP A 168 1.94 2.52 -20.43
C ASP A 168 1.15 3.83 -20.49
N GLY A 169 0.19 4.01 -19.57
CA GLY A 169 -0.70 5.18 -19.55
C GLY A 169 -1.68 5.21 -20.72
N GLU A 170 -1.97 4.05 -21.32
CA GLU A 170 -2.97 3.95 -22.37
C GLU A 170 -4.37 4.24 -21.84
N SER A 171 -5.23 4.72 -22.72
CA SER A 171 -6.61 4.99 -22.38
C SER A 171 -7.38 3.70 -22.06
N PRO A 172 -8.22 3.71 -21.00
CA PRO A 172 -9.09 2.59 -20.68
C PRO A 172 -10.05 2.24 -21.82
N LYS A 173 -10.50 0.98 -21.86
CA LYS A 173 -11.46 0.53 -22.85
C LYS A 173 -12.87 0.88 -22.39
N LEU A 174 -13.61 1.66 -23.20
CA LEU A 174 -15.00 1.98 -22.99
C LEU A 174 -15.88 1.07 -23.84
N ILE A 175 -16.93 0.55 -23.25
CA ILE A 175 -17.97 -0.23 -23.93
C ILE A 175 -19.22 0.62 -23.92
N MET A 176 -19.66 1.02 -25.12
CA MET A 176 -20.87 1.83 -25.33
C MET A 176 -22.13 0.99 -25.24
N GLU A 177 -23.32 1.61 -25.15
CA GLU A 177 -24.60 0.90 -25.12
C GLU A 177 -24.82 0.01 -26.35
N ASP A 178 -24.35 0.44 -27.53
CA ASP A 178 -24.41 -0.32 -28.79
C ASP A 178 -23.36 -1.43 -28.91
N ASN A 179 -22.65 -1.79 -27.83
CA ASN A 179 -21.54 -2.75 -27.78
C ASN A 179 -20.31 -2.39 -28.66
N GLU A 180 -20.21 -1.17 -29.11
CA GLU A 180 -18.97 -0.67 -29.73
C GLU A 180 -17.92 -0.40 -28.65
N THR A 181 -16.67 -0.80 -28.94
CA THR A 181 -15.55 -0.53 -28.03
C THR A 181 -14.81 0.72 -28.50
N LYS A 182 -14.75 1.75 -27.65
CA LYS A 182 -14.02 2.99 -27.90
C LYS A 182 -12.88 3.14 -26.88
N LEU A 183 -11.80 3.76 -27.26
CA LEU A 183 -10.76 4.19 -26.31
C LEU A 183 -11.07 5.62 -25.91
N LEU A 184 -10.82 5.97 -24.65
CA LEU A 184 -10.84 7.37 -24.22
C LEU A 184 -9.86 8.15 -25.09
N THR A 185 -10.28 9.30 -25.61
CA THR A 185 -9.39 10.18 -26.40
C THR A 185 -8.38 10.78 -25.44
N SER A 186 -7.11 10.34 -25.53
CA SER A 186 -6.00 11.02 -24.85
C SER A 186 -6.00 12.49 -25.25
N ARG A 187 -5.87 13.39 -24.28
CA ARG A 187 -5.64 14.82 -24.55
C ARG A 187 -4.42 14.95 -25.44
N GLU A 188 -4.62 15.47 -26.63
CA GLU A 188 -3.53 16.14 -27.35
C GLU A 188 -3.19 17.41 -26.55
N ASP A 189 -1.92 17.53 -26.16
CA ASP A 189 -1.35 18.68 -25.45
C ASP A 189 -1.51 20.01 -26.24
#